data_0db1f9b8be2ce584f5ddf18885c497f6
#
_entry.id   0db1f9b8be2ce584f5ddf18885c497f6
#
_cell.length_a   1.000
_cell.length_b   1.000
_cell.length_c   1.000
_cell.angle_alpha   90.00
_cell.angle_beta   90.00
_cell.angle_gamma   90.00
#
_symmetry.space_group_name_H-M   'P 1'
#
loop_
_entity.id
_entity.type
_entity.pdbx_description
1 polymer ?
#
loop_
_entity_poly.entity_id
_entity_poly.type
_entity_poly.pdbx_seq_one_letter_code
_entity_poly.pdbx_strand_id
1 'polypeptide(L)'
;MNKDIIDRLNELGGSGEPFLFVVDYKGDKAYIKKLAEIDPCECLYAFASHTNAVEGSTSQLPAEIEWEVEAPQYDEYERSFNIVKNNMLAGNSYLANLTCQVAVRCNLSIEDIFRHSKGKYKLLLNNPSHGIGRFVCFSPETFVQIRGGRIYSYPMKGTIDAALPDAEQVLMDDKKEAAEHATIVDLIRNDLNTVAEDVKVEKFRFVDVLHTNKGDILQTSSEISGKLPSDYTQRIGDILAAQLPAGSITGAPKKKTCQIIDEAETYQRGFYTGIMGIYSNGELDSAVMIRFVEQTDKGMFFKAGGGITSQSQCIKEYEEVLQKVYLPITK
;
A
#
# COMPACT_ATOMS: atom_id res chain seq x y z
N MET A 1 11.83 -2.58 11.90
CA MET A 1 11.27 -3.96 11.86
C MET A 1 11.91 -4.79 12.96
N ASN A 2 11.14 -5.66 13.62
CA ASN A 2 11.62 -6.56 14.67
C ASN A 2 12.74 -7.48 14.11
N LYS A 3 13.75 -7.75 14.94
CA LYS A 3 14.91 -8.54 14.53
C LYS A 3 14.56 -9.97 14.12
N ASP A 4 13.66 -10.62 14.84
CA ASP A 4 13.23 -11.99 14.49
C ASP A 4 12.57 -12.08 13.11
N ILE A 5 11.82 -11.02 12.71
CA ILE A 5 11.23 -10.92 11.37
C ILE A 5 12.32 -10.75 10.31
N ILE A 6 13.31 -9.89 10.57
CA ILE A 6 14.46 -9.68 9.66
C ILE A 6 15.23 -10.98 9.46
N ASP A 7 15.61 -11.63 10.57
CA ASP A 7 16.40 -12.85 10.55
C ASP A 7 15.67 -13.97 9.81
N ARG A 8 14.34 -14.09 9.99
CA ARG A 8 13.52 -15.09 9.28
C ARG A 8 13.44 -14.83 7.78
N LEU A 9 13.28 -13.57 7.36
CA LEU A 9 13.27 -13.20 5.95
C LEU A 9 14.65 -13.43 5.29
N ASN A 10 15.74 -13.14 6.00
CA ASN A 10 17.10 -13.41 5.54
C ASN A 10 17.38 -14.91 5.39
N GLU A 11 16.96 -15.72 6.36
CA GLU A 11 17.07 -17.18 6.33
C GLU A 11 16.37 -17.77 5.10
N LEU A 12 15.10 -17.41 4.90
CA LEU A 12 14.30 -17.91 3.77
C LEU A 12 14.84 -17.42 2.43
N GLY A 13 15.23 -16.16 2.33
CA GLY A 13 15.85 -15.60 1.13
C GLY A 13 17.16 -16.31 0.76
N GLY A 14 18.00 -16.55 1.78
CA GLY A 14 19.27 -17.25 1.61
C GLY A 14 19.12 -18.74 1.27
N SER A 15 18.05 -19.39 1.70
CA SER A 15 17.74 -20.78 1.36
C SER A 15 17.22 -20.95 -0.07
N GLY A 16 16.77 -19.88 -0.72
CA GLY A 16 16.15 -19.89 -2.04
C GLY A 16 14.73 -20.46 -2.07
N GLU A 17 14.14 -20.74 -0.90
CA GLU A 17 12.78 -21.27 -0.79
C GLU A 17 11.75 -20.17 -1.12
N PRO A 18 10.77 -20.43 -2.00
CA PRO A 18 9.71 -19.48 -2.25
C PRO A 18 8.83 -19.26 -1.03
N PHE A 19 8.61 -18.00 -0.66
CA PHE A 19 7.79 -17.64 0.50
C PHE A 19 6.95 -16.38 0.28
N LEU A 20 5.86 -16.31 1.04
CA LEU A 20 5.04 -15.11 1.17
C LEU A 20 5.32 -14.47 2.53
N PHE A 21 5.36 -13.15 2.54
CA PHE A 21 5.44 -12.36 3.76
C PHE A 21 4.38 -11.27 3.78
N VAL A 22 3.91 -10.97 4.98
CA VAL A 22 3.01 -9.85 5.30
C VAL A 22 3.54 -9.23 6.57
N VAL A 23 3.91 -7.96 6.54
CA VAL A 23 4.50 -7.24 7.69
C VAL A 23 3.65 -6.01 7.99
N ASP A 24 3.35 -5.77 9.26
CA ASP A 24 2.55 -4.63 9.68
C ASP A 24 3.31 -3.29 9.53
N TYR A 25 2.57 -2.18 9.67
CA TYR A 25 3.12 -0.82 9.48
C TYR A 25 4.33 -0.52 10.38
N LYS A 26 4.31 -0.99 11.62
CA LYS A 26 5.40 -0.77 12.60
C LYS A 26 6.55 -1.77 12.46
N GLY A 27 6.33 -2.85 11.72
CA GLY A 27 7.31 -3.94 11.58
C GLY A 27 7.45 -4.80 12.84
N ASP A 28 6.42 -4.82 13.68
CA ASP A 28 6.41 -5.57 14.93
C ASP A 28 5.77 -6.95 14.79
N LYS A 29 4.85 -7.10 13.82
CA LYS A 29 4.10 -8.33 13.53
C LYS A 29 4.29 -8.72 12.08
N ALA A 30 4.41 -10.04 11.85
CA ALA A 30 4.48 -10.57 10.50
C ALA A 30 3.83 -11.96 10.39
N TYR A 31 3.34 -12.24 9.17
CA TYR A 31 3.01 -13.57 8.70
C TYR A 31 4.01 -13.93 7.63
N ILE A 32 4.81 -14.98 7.85
CA ILE A 32 5.86 -15.42 6.91
C ILE A 32 5.77 -16.92 6.80
N LYS A 33 5.46 -17.42 5.60
CA LYS A 33 5.37 -18.86 5.31
C LYS A 33 5.94 -19.20 3.93
N LYS A 34 6.55 -20.39 3.82
CA LYS A 34 6.86 -20.96 2.50
C LYS A 34 5.57 -21.16 1.72
N LEU A 35 5.59 -20.90 0.40
CA LEU A 35 4.37 -21.00 -0.42
C LEU A 35 3.72 -22.38 -0.32
N ALA A 36 4.52 -23.45 -0.20
CA ALA A 36 4.05 -24.83 -0.08
C ALA A 36 3.36 -25.14 1.28
N GLU A 37 3.56 -24.30 2.29
CA GLU A 37 3.04 -24.47 3.65
C GLU A 37 1.81 -23.61 3.93
N ILE A 38 1.37 -22.80 2.95
CA ILE A 38 0.22 -21.89 3.13
C ILE A 38 -1.08 -22.67 3.04
N ASP A 39 -1.85 -22.68 4.12
CA ASP A 39 -3.22 -23.16 4.11
C ASP A 39 -4.15 -22.11 3.48
N PRO A 40 -4.89 -22.44 2.40
CA PRO A 40 -5.84 -21.52 1.79
C PRO A 40 -6.98 -21.07 2.73
N CYS A 41 -7.26 -21.80 3.80
CA CYS A 41 -8.22 -21.38 4.84
C CYS A 41 -7.66 -20.24 5.71
N GLU A 42 -6.33 -20.15 5.82
CA GLU A 42 -5.64 -19.12 6.59
C GLU A 42 -5.24 -17.92 5.74
N CYS A 43 -4.74 -18.17 4.52
CA CYS A 43 -4.24 -17.11 3.65
C CYS A 43 -4.55 -17.42 2.18
N LEU A 44 -5.30 -16.51 1.54
CA LEU A 44 -5.45 -16.48 0.09
C LEU A 44 -4.68 -15.30 -0.48
N TYR A 45 -4.00 -15.52 -1.58
CA TYR A 45 -3.26 -14.46 -2.28
C TYR A 45 -3.37 -14.60 -3.80
N ALA A 46 -3.30 -13.46 -4.48
CA ALA A 46 -3.18 -13.37 -5.93
C ALA A 46 -2.29 -12.18 -6.30
N PHE A 47 -1.12 -12.50 -6.82
CA PHE A 47 -0.14 -11.60 -7.41
C PHE A 47 -0.01 -11.95 -8.89
N ALA A 48 0.59 -11.09 -9.70
CA ALA A 48 0.69 -11.33 -11.14
C ALA A 48 1.33 -12.68 -11.50
N SER A 49 2.34 -13.12 -10.73
CA SER A 49 3.11 -14.34 -10.98
C SER A 49 2.69 -15.54 -10.14
N HIS A 50 2.00 -15.34 -9.02
CA HIS A 50 1.70 -16.39 -8.05
C HIS A 50 0.30 -16.21 -7.46
N THR A 51 -0.46 -17.29 -7.39
CA THR A 51 -1.76 -17.33 -6.73
C THR A 51 -2.03 -18.71 -6.14
N ASN A 52 -2.70 -18.73 -4.98
CA ASN A 52 -3.31 -19.95 -4.44
C ASN A 52 -4.84 -19.89 -4.47
N ALA A 53 -5.42 -18.83 -5.03
CA ALA A 53 -6.84 -18.72 -5.24
C ALA A 53 -7.26 -19.60 -6.43
N VAL A 54 -8.15 -20.58 -6.16
CA VAL A 54 -8.66 -21.46 -7.20
C VAL A 54 -9.72 -20.72 -8.01
N GLU A 55 -9.51 -20.63 -9.33
CA GLU A 55 -10.52 -20.14 -10.25
C GLU A 55 -11.72 -21.10 -10.25
N GLY A 56 -12.93 -20.55 -10.15
CA GLY A 56 -14.18 -21.34 -10.19
C GLY A 56 -14.81 -21.67 -8.83
N SER A 57 -14.17 -21.38 -7.70
CA SER A 57 -14.82 -21.43 -6.39
C SER A 57 -15.57 -20.12 -6.08
N THR A 58 -16.41 -19.67 -7.01
CA THR A 58 -17.17 -18.43 -6.81
C THR A 58 -18.48 -18.75 -6.10
N SER A 59 -18.64 -18.27 -4.86
CA SER A 59 -19.98 -18.05 -4.31
C SER A 59 -20.72 -17.13 -5.27
N GLN A 60 -21.97 -17.43 -5.53
CA GLN A 60 -22.80 -16.57 -6.38
C GLN A 60 -22.99 -15.22 -5.66
N LEU A 61 -22.60 -14.13 -6.33
CA LEU A 61 -22.84 -12.79 -5.78
C LEU A 61 -24.35 -12.58 -5.56
N PRO A 62 -24.75 -11.88 -4.50
CA PRO A 62 -26.11 -11.45 -4.34
C PRO A 62 -26.56 -10.56 -5.52
N ALA A 63 -27.85 -10.52 -5.81
CA ALA A 63 -28.41 -9.71 -6.89
C ALA A 63 -28.03 -8.24 -6.76
N GLU A 64 -27.89 -7.76 -5.52
CA GLU A 64 -27.44 -6.42 -5.17
C GLU A 64 -26.38 -6.52 -4.06
N ILE A 65 -25.26 -5.81 -4.26
CA ILE A 65 -24.22 -5.66 -3.24
C ILE A 65 -24.57 -4.44 -2.40
N GLU A 66 -24.85 -4.68 -1.13
CA GLU A 66 -25.01 -3.62 -0.15
C GLU A 66 -23.64 -3.17 0.34
N TRP A 67 -23.34 -1.88 0.19
CA TRP A 67 -22.11 -1.25 0.67
C TRP A 67 -22.47 0.09 1.29
N GLU A 68 -22.61 0.09 2.61
CA GLU A 68 -22.91 1.29 3.38
C GLU A 68 -21.64 1.80 4.05
N VAL A 69 -21.39 3.09 3.93
CA VAL A 69 -20.23 3.77 4.50
C VAL A 69 -20.70 4.68 5.62
N GLU A 70 -20.25 4.42 6.83
CA GLU A 70 -20.48 5.29 7.98
C GLU A 70 -19.27 6.25 8.09
N ALA A 71 -19.43 7.44 7.53
CA ALA A 71 -18.36 8.42 7.50
C ALA A 71 -17.91 8.80 8.92
N PRO A 72 -16.61 8.89 9.21
CA PRO A 72 -16.12 9.37 10.50
C PRO A 72 -16.59 10.80 10.73
N GLN A 73 -16.75 11.21 11.98
CA GLN A 73 -17.17 12.58 12.30
C GLN A 73 -16.13 13.56 11.76
N TYR A 74 -16.61 14.58 11.01
CA TYR A 74 -15.75 15.60 10.41
C TYR A 74 -14.83 16.26 11.43
N ASP A 75 -15.36 16.61 12.60
CA ASP A 75 -14.60 17.27 13.69
C ASP A 75 -13.45 16.39 14.23
N GLU A 76 -13.59 15.06 14.17
CA GLU A 76 -12.52 14.14 14.56
C GLU A 76 -11.41 14.11 13.51
N TYR A 77 -11.80 14.04 12.24
CA TYR A 77 -10.85 14.12 11.13
C TYR A 77 -10.13 15.48 11.10
N GLU A 78 -10.86 16.57 11.31
CA GLU A 78 -10.32 17.93 11.34
C GLU A 78 -9.28 18.12 12.46
N ARG A 79 -9.51 17.55 13.64
CA ARG A 79 -8.51 17.57 14.73
C ARG A 79 -7.21 16.89 14.31
N SER A 80 -7.30 15.70 13.73
CA SER A 80 -6.15 14.95 13.22
C SER A 80 -5.44 15.70 12.09
N PHE A 81 -6.21 16.25 11.15
CA PHE A 81 -5.70 17.07 10.07
C PHE A 81 -4.95 18.31 10.59
N ASN A 82 -5.49 19.00 11.58
CA ASN A 82 -4.88 20.20 12.14
C ASN A 82 -3.55 19.92 12.85
N ILE A 83 -3.40 18.77 13.52
CA ILE A 83 -2.11 18.34 14.09
C ILE A 83 -1.08 18.21 12.97
N VAL A 84 -1.41 17.51 11.89
CA VAL A 84 -0.53 17.33 10.73
C VAL A 84 -0.22 18.69 10.09
N LYS A 85 -1.26 19.50 9.81
CA LYS A 85 -1.14 20.81 9.16
C LYS A 85 -0.25 21.77 9.92
N ASN A 86 -0.40 21.85 11.24
CA ASN A 86 0.43 22.71 12.09
C ASN A 86 1.90 22.28 12.06
N ASN A 87 2.18 20.99 12.03
CA ASN A 87 3.53 20.47 11.87
C ASN A 87 4.12 20.80 10.48
N MET A 88 3.31 20.78 9.42
CA MET A 88 3.73 21.22 8.08
C MET A 88 4.11 22.70 8.07
N LEU A 89 3.25 23.56 8.64
CA LEU A 89 3.49 25.00 8.72
C LEU A 89 4.71 25.35 9.58
N ALA A 90 5.00 24.56 10.60
CA ALA A 90 6.20 24.67 11.42
C ALA A 90 7.47 24.13 10.75
N GLY A 91 7.38 23.55 9.53
CA GLY A 91 8.51 22.97 8.82
C GLY A 91 9.00 21.61 9.34
N ASN A 92 8.21 20.95 10.20
CA ASN A 92 8.55 19.66 10.78
C ASN A 92 8.38 18.50 9.79
N SER A 93 7.52 18.65 8.78
CA SER A 93 7.30 17.70 7.70
C SER A 93 6.87 18.45 6.43
N TYR A 94 7.09 17.86 5.26
CA TYR A 94 6.70 18.42 3.96
C TYR A 94 5.51 17.67 3.36
N LEU A 95 5.38 16.40 3.71
CA LEU A 95 4.33 15.50 3.30
C LEU A 95 4.07 14.50 4.42
N ALA A 96 2.82 14.27 4.78
CA ALA A 96 2.41 13.19 5.67
C ALA A 96 1.16 12.51 5.14
N ASN A 97 1.15 11.20 5.14
CA ASN A 97 -0.04 10.42 4.81
C ASN A 97 -0.91 10.27 6.07
N LEU A 98 -1.97 11.07 6.15
CA LEU A 98 -2.96 10.99 7.23
C LEU A 98 -4.04 9.98 6.87
N THR A 99 -4.33 9.08 7.81
CA THR A 99 -5.29 7.99 7.58
C THR A 99 -6.37 7.93 8.66
N CYS A 100 -7.49 7.32 8.32
CA CYS A 100 -8.56 7.04 9.26
C CYS A 100 -9.20 5.67 9.01
N GLN A 101 -9.94 5.21 10.01
CA GLN A 101 -10.72 4.00 9.98
C GLN A 101 -12.20 4.36 9.77
N VAL A 102 -12.82 3.78 8.76
CA VAL A 102 -14.19 4.05 8.35
C VAL A 102 -15.02 2.79 8.56
N ALA A 103 -16.04 2.84 9.39
CA ALA A 103 -16.95 1.73 9.58
C ALA A 103 -17.77 1.49 8.29
N VAL A 104 -17.92 0.22 7.92
CA VAL A 104 -18.67 -0.16 6.73
C VAL A 104 -19.56 -1.35 7.01
N ARG A 105 -20.71 -1.42 6.33
CA ARG A 105 -21.59 -2.59 6.34
C ARG A 105 -21.67 -3.16 4.94
N CYS A 106 -21.56 -4.47 4.85
CA CYS A 106 -21.61 -5.18 3.58
C CYS A 106 -22.32 -6.52 3.76
N ASN A 107 -23.10 -6.91 2.78
CA ASN A 107 -23.74 -8.24 2.74
C ASN A 107 -22.83 -9.34 2.16
N LEU A 108 -21.56 -9.01 1.86
CA LEU A 108 -20.54 -9.98 1.46
C LEU A 108 -19.67 -10.40 2.63
N SER A 109 -19.26 -11.66 2.65
CA SER A 109 -18.18 -12.11 3.52
C SER A 109 -16.84 -11.52 3.06
N ILE A 110 -15.83 -11.52 3.94
CA ILE A 110 -14.49 -11.03 3.57
C ILE A 110 -13.84 -11.92 2.50
N GLU A 111 -14.20 -13.20 2.45
CA GLU A 111 -13.81 -14.15 1.42
C GLU A 111 -14.44 -13.81 0.06
N ASP A 112 -15.73 -13.44 0.05
CA ASP A 112 -16.41 -12.99 -1.16
C ASP A 112 -15.82 -11.68 -1.67
N ILE A 113 -15.50 -10.75 -0.78
CA ILE A 113 -14.77 -9.52 -1.13
C ILE A 113 -13.44 -9.87 -1.79
N PHE A 114 -12.65 -10.79 -1.22
CA PHE A 114 -11.38 -11.22 -1.85
C PHE A 114 -11.60 -11.81 -3.24
N ARG A 115 -12.55 -12.73 -3.39
CA ARG A 115 -12.77 -13.45 -4.65
C ARG A 115 -13.22 -12.53 -5.78
N HIS A 116 -14.13 -11.62 -5.47
CA HIS A 116 -14.78 -10.77 -6.47
C HIS A 116 -14.11 -9.42 -6.71
N SER A 117 -13.25 -8.96 -5.78
CA SER A 117 -12.50 -7.72 -5.96
C SER A 117 -11.37 -7.88 -6.98
N LYS A 118 -11.15 -6.83 -7.76
CA LYS A 118 -9.99 -6.70 -8.65
C LYS A 118 -8.89 -5.91 -7.96
N GLY A 119 -7.65 -6.27 -8.23
CA GLY A 119 -6.46 -5.60 -7.71
C GLY A 119 -5.20 -6.25 -8.26
N LYS A 120 -4.15 -5.46 -8.44
CA LYS A 120 -2.84 -5.94 -8.90
C LYS A 120 -2.25 -6.92 -7.89
N TYR A 121 -2.43 -6.62 -6.61
CA TYR A 121 -1.98 -7.44 -5.49
C TYR A 121 -3.16 -7.67 -4.57
N LYS A 122 -3.53 -8.92 -4.37
CA LYS A 122 -4.65 -9.30 -3.50
C LYS A 122 -4.17 -10.22 -2.40
N LEU A 123 -4.65 -9.99 -1.20
CA LEU A 123 -4.41 -10.85 -0.03
C LEU A 123 -5.65 -10.88 0.84
N LEU A 124 -6.03 -12.08 1.27
CA LEU A 124 -6.91 -12.31 2.43
C LEU A 124 -6.07 -13.01 3.48
N LEU A 125 -6.03 -12.47 4.69
CA LEU A 125 -5.42 -13.12 5.83
C LEU A 125 -6.47 -13.31 6.94
N ASN A 126 -6.59 -14.56 7.39
CA ASN A 126 -7.52 -14.99 8.42
C ASN A 126 -6.77 -15.76 9.50
N ASN A 127 -6.04 -15.04 10.36
CA ASN A 127 -5.19 -15.65 11.39
C ASN A 127 -5.39 -15.01 12.78
N PRO A 128 -6.63 -15.08 13.35
CA PRO A 128 -6.90 -14.47 14.65
C PRO A 128 -6.15 -15.15 15.79
N SER A 129 -5.85 -16.44 15.67
CA SER A 129 -5.17 -17.23 16.71
C SER A 129 -3.75 -16.76 17.00
N HIS A 130 -3.09 -16.12 16.02
CA HIS A 130 -1.73 -15.58 16.14
C HIS A 130 -1.71 -14.06 16.36
N GLY A 131 -2.87 -13.45 16.68
CA GLY A 131 -2.98 -12.02 16.95
C GLY A 131 -2.75 -11.12 15.71
N ILE A 132 -2.89 -11.68 14.50
CA ILE A 132 -2.72 -10.96 13.24
C ILE A 132 -4.04 -10.31 12.80
N GLY A 133 -5.18 -10.94 13.14
CA GLY A 133 -6.51 -10.46 12.76
C GLY A 133 -7.01 -11.07 11.45
N ARG A 134 -8.08 -10.50 10.93
CA ARG A 134 -8.74 -10.92 9.70
C ARG A 134 -8.96 -9.73 8.79
N PHE A 135 -8.38 -9.76 7.61
CA PHE A 135 -8.48 -8.64 6.66
C PHE A 135 -8.32 -9.09 5.21
N VAL A 136 -8.81 -8.26 4.32
CA VAL A 136 -8.58 -8.35 2.87
C VAL A 136 -7.96 -7.06 2.35
N CYS A 137 -7.03 -7.20 1.41
CA CYS A 137 -6.36 -6.09 0.75
C CYS A 137 -6.36 -6.32 -0.77
N PHE A 138 -6.57 -5.26 -1.55
CA PHE A 138 -6.54 -5.29 -3.01
C PHE A 138 -5.77 -4.08 -3.56
N SER A 139 -4.48 -4.09 -3.30
CA SER A 139 -3.59 -2.97 -3.57
C SER A 139 -3.23 -2.82 -5.05
N PRO A 140 -3.25 -1.61 -5.60
CA PRO A 140 -2.66 -1.31 -6.90
C PRO A 140 -1.16 -0.97 -6.81
N GLU A 141 -0.64 -0.67 -5.60
CA GLU A 141 0.65 -0.03 -5.38
C GLU A 141 1.77 -1.03 -5.14
N THR A 142 2.75 -1.07 -6.05
CA THR A 142 4.00 -1.81 -5.85
C THR A 142 4.83 -1.11 -4.77
N PHE A 143 5.33 -1.87 -3.80
CA PHE A 143 6.30 -1.38 -2.84
C PHE A 143 7.69 -1.35 -3.45
N VAL A 144 8.33 -2.52 -3.59
CA VAL A 144 9.58 -2.71 -4.32
C VAL A 144 9.54 -4.05 -5.06
N GLN A 145 10.27 -4.11 -6.16
CA GLN A 145 10.55 -5.35 -6.88
C GLN A 145 12.06 -5.58 -6.94
N ILE A 146 12.49 -6.85 -6.88
CA ILE A 146 13.87 -7.25 -7.13
C ILE A 146 13.89 -8.18 -8.32
N ARG A 147 14.68 -7.83 -9.35
CA ARG A 147 14.84 -8.62 -10.57
C ARG A 147 16.28 -8.52 -11.04
N GLY A 148 16.92 -9.67 -11.32
CA GLY A 148 18.29 -9.69 -11.87
C GLY A 148 19.32 -8.94 -11.01
N GLY A 149 19.19 -8.98 -9.67
CA GLY A 149 20.09 -8.28 -8.74
C GLY A 149 19.89 -6.77 -8.68
N ARG A 150 18.79 -6.24 -9.20
CA ARG A 150 18.42 -4.83 -9.10
C ARG A 150 17.09 -4.68 -8.35
N ILE A 151 17.01 -3.64 -7.53
CA ILE A 151 15.77 -3.22 -6.86
C ILE A 151 15.11 -2.12 -7.67
N TYR A 152 13.79 -2.17 -7.76
CA TYR A 152 12.95 -1.21 -8.49
C TYR A 152 11.84 -0.69 -7.59
N SER A 153 11.46 0.57 -7.79
CA SER A 153 10.25 1.17 -7.22
C SER A 153 9.56 2.04 -8.26
N TYR A 154 8.23 2.11 -8.14
CA TYR A 154 7.35 2.77 -9.11
C TYR A 154 6.45 3.79 -8.41
N PRO A 155 6.99 4.95 -7.98
CA PRO A 155 6.14 5.99 -7.40
C PRO A 155 5.11 6.47 -8.41
N MET A 156 3.88 6.56 -7.93
CA MET A 156 2.71 7.01 -8.70
C MET A 156 2.07 8.22 -8.02
N LYS A 157 1.67 9.22 -8.82
CA LYS A 157 1.02 10.43 -8.31
C LYS A 157 0.20 11.08 -9.42
N GLY A 158 -0.95 11.67 -9.05
CA GLY A 158 -1.83 12.31 -10.00
C GLY A 158 -2.61 11.33 -10.86
N THR A 159 -3.90 11.53 -10.96
CA THR A 159 -4.81 10.76 -11.82
C THR A 159 -5.81 11.68 -12.48
N ILE A 160 -6.20 11.34 -13.70
CA ILE A 160 -7.23 12.06 -14.46
C ILE A 160 -8.07 11.06 -15.25
N ASP A 161 -9.34 11.37 -15.48
CA ASP A 161 -10.20 10.58 -16.36
C ASP A 161 -9.66 10.62 -17.79
N ALA A 162 -9.38 9.47 -18.36
CA ALA A 162 -8.85 9.36 -19.72
C ALA A 162 -9.84 9.81 -20.80
N ALA A 163 -11.14 9.89 -20.49
CA ALA A 163 -12.17 10.35 -21.40
C ALA A 163 -12.20 11.89 -21.57
N LEU A 164 -11.51 12.64 -20.72
CA LEU A 164 -11.45 14.09 -20.83
C LEU A 164 -10.63 14.53 -22.07
N PRO A 165 -11.03 15.60 -22.74
CA PRO A 165 -10.22 16.17 -23.82
C PRO A 165 -8.81 16.51 -23.30
N ASP A 166 -7.79 16.16 -24.09
CA ASP A 166 -6.37 16.43 -23.79
C ASP A 166 -5.92 15.98 -22.39
N ALA A 167 -6.53 14.89 -21.85
CA ALA A 167 -6.32 14.41 -20.48
C ALA A 167 -4.83 14.23 -20.13
N GLU A 168 -4.04 13.65 -21.04
CA GLU A 168 -2.60 13.46 -20.84
C GLU A 168 -1.87 14.79 -20.70
N GLN A 169 -2.16 15.74 -21.57
CA GLN A 169 -1.54 17.07 -21.53
C GLN A 169 -1.93 17.82 -20.25
N VAL A 170 -3.21 17.79 -19.88
CA VAL A 170 -3.70 18.40 -18.63
C VAL A 170 -2.99 17.81 -17.41
N LEU A 171 -2.84 16.48 -17.36
CA LEU A 171 -2.15 15.78 -16.28
C LEU A 171 -0.67 16.15 -16.22
N MET A 172 -0.01 16.22 -17.38
CA MET A 172 1.43 16.52 -17.46
C MET A 172 1.75 17.99 -17.18
N ASP A 173 0.84 18.91 -17.50
CA ASP A 173 1.03 20.36 -17.28
C ASP A 173 0.68 20.81 -15.84
N ASP A 174 0.06 19.94 -15.01
CA ASP A 174 -0.24 20.27 -13.63
C ASP A 174 1.05 20.44 -12.81
N LYS A 175 1.36 21.69 -12.48
CA LYS A 175 2.58 22.06 -11.74
C LYS A 175 2.57 21.58 -10.29
N LYS A 176 1.38 21.50 -9.67
CA LYS A 176 1.24 21.04 -8.29
C LYS A 176 1.53 19.55 -8.24
N GLU A 177 0.86 18.76 -9.08
CA GLU A 177 1.07 17.33 -9.18
C GLU A 177 2.52 17.00 -9.57
N ALA A 178 3.13 17.80 -10.46
CA ALA A 178 4.53 17.66 -10.83
C ALA A 178 5.49 17.84 -9.63
N ALA A 179 5.26 18.85 -8.80
CA ALA A 179 6.09 19.11 -7.63
C ALA A 179 5.92 18.03 -6.55
N GLU A 180 4.69 17.57 -6.31
CA GLU A 180 4.41 16.48 -5.39
C GLU A 180 5.04 15.16 -5.88
N HIS A 181 4.94 14.87 -7.18
CA HIS A 181 5.56 13.69 -7.78
C HIS A 181 7.09 13.73 -7.66
N ALA A 182 7.72 14.86 -7.93
CA ALA A 182 9.16 15.02 -7.76
C ALA A 182 9.61 14.78 -6.30
N THR A 183 8.82 15.25 -5.33
CA THR A 183 9.09 15.04 -3.91
C THR A 183 9.06 13.54 -3.54
N ILE A 184 8.06 12.80 -4.03
CA ILE A 184 7.96 11.35 -3.78
C ILE A 184 9.08 10.59 -4.48
N VAL A 185 9.44 10.96 -5.73
CA VAL A 185 10.56 10.35 -6.45
C VAL A 185 11.87 10.53 -5.69
N ASP A 186 12.14 11.74 -5.19
CA ASP A 186 13.35 12.00 -4.40
C ASP A 186 13.37 11.24 -3.08
N LEU A 187 12.24 11.16 -2.38
CA LEU A 187 12.10 10.38 -1.16
C LEU A 187 12.43 8.89 -1.40
N ILE A 188 11.83 8.28 -2.42
CA ILE A 188 12.05 6.87 -2.75
C ILE A 188 13.47 6.63 -3.26
N ARG A 189 14.03 7.53 -4.05
CA ARG A 189 15.43 7.47 -4.46
C ARG A 189 16.37 7.46 -3.25
N ASN A 190 16.12 8.29 -2.25
CA ASN A 190 16.87 8.31 -1.01
C ASN A 190 16.71 7.02 -0.20
N ASP A 191 15.50 6.47 -0.13
CA ASP A 191 15.26 5.19 0.53
C ASP A 191 16.06 4.07 -0.16
N LEU A 192 16.02 3.96 -1.49
CA LEU A 192 16.77 2.94 -2.23
C LEU A 192 18.28 3.08 -2.07
N ASN A 193 18.82 4.29 -1.96
CA ASN A 193 20.24 4.54 -1.72
C ASN A 193 20.76 3.94 -0.40
N THR A 194 19.88 3.58 0.54
CA THR A 194 20.29 2.93 1.80
C THR A 194 20.68 1.46 1.60
N VAL A 195 20.23 0.83 0.52
CA VAL A 195 20.40 -0.63 0.28
C VAL A 195 21.01 -0.96 -1.07
N ALA A 196 21.13 0.01 -1.98
CA ALA A 196 21.56 -0.21 -3.36
C ALA A 196 22.58 0.86 -3.80
N GLU A 197 23.42 0.48 -4.75
CA GLU A 197 24.36 1.37 -5.46
C GLU A 197 23.75 1.76 -6.82
N ASP A 198 24.32 2.80 -7.45
CA ASP A 198 23.92 3.29 -8.78
C ASP A 198 22.42 3.56 -8.89
N VAL A 199 21.84 4.15 -7.82
CA VAL A 199 20.42 4.48 -7.80
C VAL A 199 20.12 5.62 -8.76
N LYS A 200 19.21 5.39 -9.71
CA LYS A 200 18.83 6.36 -10.72
C LYS A 200 17.35 6.29 -11.05
N VAL A 201 16.82 7.40 -11.54
CA VAL A 201 15.50 7.49 -12.13
C VAL A 201 15.61 7.05 -13.59
N GLU A 202 15.11 5.86 -13.90
CA GLU A 202 15.15 5.30 -15.26
C GLU A 202 14.18 6.03 -16.20
N LYS A 203 12.98 6.32 -15.66
CA LYS A 203 11.94 7.08 -16.35
C LYS A 203 11.29 8.03 -15.36
N PHE A 204 11.14 9.29 -15.74
CA PHE A 204 10.50 10.31 -14.89
C PHE A 204 9.18 10.76 -15.49
N ARG A 205 8.10 10.72 -14.68
CA ARG A 205 6.75 11.19 -15.01
C ARG A 205 6.26 10.73 -16.40
N PHE A 206 6.17 9.44 -16.61
CA PHE A 206 5.46 8.90 -17.77
C PHE A 206 4.01 8.60 -17.41
N VAL A 207 3.15 8.55 -18.41
CA VAL A 207 1.73 8.27 -18.21
C VAL A 207 1.45 6.79 -18.38
N ASP A 208 0.80 6.22 -17.36
CA ASP A 208 0.22 4.87 -17.40
C ASP A 208 -1.29 4.95 -17.57
N VAL A 209 -1.86 4.04 -18.33
CA VAL A 209 -3.31 3.86 -18.46
C VAL A 209 -3.76 2.76 -17.50
N LEU A 210 -4.65 3.11 -16.59
CA LEU A 210 -5.25 2.16 -15.65
C LEU A 210 -6.71 1.90 -16.06
N HIS A 211 -6.98 0.65 -16.43
CA HIS A 211 -8.34 0.21 -16.77
C HIS A 211 -9.16 -0.03 -15.50
N THR A 212 -10.22 0.73 -15.30
CA THR A 212 -11.11 0.59 -14.14
C THR A 212 -12.53 0.22 -14.57
N ASN A 213 -13.34 -0.22 -13.62
CA ASN A 213 -14.76 -0.52 -13.86
C ASN A 213 -15.63 0.73 -14.16
N LYS A 214 -15.08 1.94 -13.92
CA LYS A 214 -15.77 3.22 -14.21
C LYS A 214 -15.23 3.91 -15.46
N GLY A 215 -14.29 3.29 -16.17
CA GLY A 215 -13.57 3.84 -17.31
C GLY A 215 -12.06 3.85 -17.10
N ASP A 216 -11.35 4.27 -18.12
CA ASP A 216 -9.90 4.36 -18.06
C ASP A 216 -9.47 5.65 -17.34
N ILE A 217 -8.44 5.56 -16.53
CA ILE A 217 -7.78 6.70 -15.90
C ILE A 217 -6.32 6.75 -16.33
N LEU A 218 -5.82 7.95 -16.55
CA LEU A 218 -4.40 8.20 -16.73
C LEU A 218 -3.76 8.49 -15.37
N GLN A 219 -2.57 7.95 -15.14
CA GLN A 219 -1.80 8.17 -13.93
C GLN A 219 -0.35 8.46 -14.27
N THR A 220 0.28 9.42 -13.59
CA THR A 220 1.73 9.63 -13.75
C THR A 220 2.51 8.68 -12.86
N SER A 221 3.51 8.04 -13.44
CA SER A 221 4.41 7.10 -12.80
C SER A 221 5.87 7.49 -13.05
N SER A 222 6.77 7.03 -12.20
CA SER A 222 8.21 7.04 -12.46
C SER A 222 8.80 5.67 -12.16
N GLU A 223 9.94 5.36 -12.76
CA GLU A 223 10.68 4.12 -12.50
C GLU A 223 12.04 4.48 -11.91
N ILE A 224 12.33 3.97 -10.73
CA ILE A 224 13.60 4.14 -10.02
C ILE A 224 14.24 2.78 -9.86
N SER A 225 15.52 2.65 -10.13
CA SER A 225 16.25 1.40 -9.93
C SER A 225 17.60 1.62 -9.23
N GLY A 226 18.08 0.58 -8.56
CA GLY A 226 19.40 0.53 -7.97
C GLY A 226 19.98 -0.88 -8.04
N LYS A 227 21.30 -1.02 -8.03
CA LYS A 227 22.01 -2.30 -8.04
C LYS A 227 22.19 -2.79 -6.61
N LEU A 228 21.71 -3.98 -6.30
CA LEU A 228 21.89 -4.62 -5.00
C LEU A 228 23.28 -5.27 -4.88
N PRO A 229 23.81 -5.43 -3.64
CA PRO A 229 24.99 -6.23 -3.38
C PRO A 229 24.79 -7.69 -3.84
N SER A 230 25.88 -8.39 -4.16
CA SER A 230 25.82 -9.77 -4.68
C SER A 230 25.22 -10.79 -3.68
N ASP A 231 25.25 -10.49 -2.39
CA ASP A 231 24.70 -11.29 -1.30
C ASP A 231 23.26 -10.93 -0.93
N TYR A 232 22.56 -10.13 -1.76
CA TYR A 232 21.23 -9.60 -1.46
C TYR A 232 20.20 -10.67 -1.10
N THR A 233 20.31 -11.88 -1.65
CA THR A 233 19.39 -12.99 -1.34
C THR A 233 19.42 -13.39 0.13
N GLN A 234 20.58 -13.25 0.78
CA GLN A 234 20.77 -13.51 2.22
C GLN A 234 20.36 -12.31 3.09
N ARG A 235 19.94 -11.19 2.49
CA ARG A 235 19.66 -9.92 3.16
C ARG A 235 18.30 -9.33 2.82
N ILE A 236 17.36 -10.17 2.40
CA ILE A 236 15.99 -9.71 2.03
C ILE A 236 15.31 -8.99 3.18
N GLY A 237 15.44 -9.51 4.41
CA GLY A 237 14.90 -8.88 5.61
C GLY A 237 15.54 -7.52 5.91
N ASP A 238 16.86 -7.40 5.78
CA ASP A 238 17.57 -6.14 5.98
C ASP A 238 17.16 -5.10 4.91
N ILE A 239 17.07 -5.53 3.65
CA ILE A 239 16.66 -4.66 2.54
C ILE A 239 15.25 -4.13 2.79
N LEU A 240 14.28 -4.99 3.12
CA LEU A 240 12.91 -4.56 3.41
C LEU A 240 12.83 -3.66 4.65
N ALA A 241 13.57 -4.00 5.72
CA ALA A 241 13.60 -3.22 6.96
C ALA A 241 14.10 -1.78 6.74
N ALA A 242 15.14 -1.61 5.92
CA ALA A 242 15.70 -0.31 5.62
C ALA A 242 14.73 0.60 4.83
N GLN A 243 13.78 0.00 4.10
CA GLN A 243 12.76 0.75 3.35
C GLN A 243 11.52 1.11 4.19
N LEU A 244 11.32 0.47 5.35
CA LEU A 244 10.13 0.66 6.17
C LEU A 244 10.24 1.85 7.16
N PRO A 245 9.07 2.45 7.50
CA PRO A 245 7.82 2.32 6.76
C PRO A 245 7.92 2.92 5.35
N ALA A 246 7.11 2.43 4.41
CA ALA A 246 7.17 2.88 3.02
C ALA A 246 6.95 4.40 2.91
N GLY A 247 7.78 5.08 2.11
CA GLY A 247 7.76 6.53 2.00
C GLY A 247 6.43 7.08 1.47
N SER A 248 5.81 6.37 0.51
CA SER A 248 4.54 6.76 -0.11
C SER A 248 3.36 6.84 0.85
N ILE A 249 3.37 6.02 1.91
CA ILE A 249 2.30 5.97 2.92
C ILE A 249 2.70 6.60 4.27
N THR A 250 3.87 7.20 4.33
CA THR A 250 4.39 7.88 5.53
C THR A 250 4.57 9.37 5.25
N GLY A 251 5.59 9.70 4.46
CA GLY A 251 5.95 11.07 4.10
C GLY A 251 7.40 11.43 4.43
N ALA A 252 7.71 12.71 4.43
CA ALA A 252 9.07 13.21 4.53
C ALA A 252 9.20 14.45 5.44
N PRO A 253 10.24 14.53 6.31
CA PRO A 253 11.26 13.51 6.63
C PRO A 253 10.66 12.33 7.40
N LYS A 254 11.00 11.10 7.04
CA LYS A 254 10.34 9.86 7.50
C LYS A 254 10.19 9.77 9.03
N LYS A 255 11.30 9.90 9.78
CA LYS A 255 11.30 9.74 11.25
C LYS A 255 10.36 10.75 11.95
N LYS A 256 10.42 12.01 11.56
CA LYS A 256 9.58 13.05 12.19
C LYS A 256 8.11 12.89 11.78
N THR A 257 7.87 12.53 10.53
CA THR A 257 6.53 12.31 10.02
C THR A 257 5.84 11.12 10.71
N CYS A 258 6.56 10.03 11.01
CA CYS A 258 6.01 8.92 11.81
C CYS A 258 5.52 9.40 13.20
N GLN A 259 6.28 10.27 13.87
CA GLN A 259 5.87 10.82 15.17
C GLN A 259 4.60 11.68 15.05
N ILE A 260 4.51 12.47 13.99
CA ILE A 260 3.33 13.31 13.71
C ILE A 260 2.11 12.43 13.42
N ILE A 261 2.27 11.35 12.66
CA ILE A 261 1.21 10.38 12.38
C ILE A 261 0.75 9.69 13.67
N ASP A 262 1.67 9.22 14.50
CA ASP A 262 1.35 8.58 15.79
C ASP A 262 0.61 9.54 16.74
N GLU A 263 0.86 10.86 16.67
CA GLU A 263 0.15 11.87 17.44
C GLU A 263 -1.23 12.21 16.87
N ALA A 264 -1.35 12.22 15.53
CA ALA A 264 -2.55 12.68 14.84
C ALA A 264 -3.63 11.58 14.72
N GLU A 265 -3.24 10.34 14.50
CA GLU A 265 -4.18 9.24 14.25
C GLU A 265 -4.75 8.69 15.56
N THR A 266 -6.06 8.50 15.61
CA THR A 266 -6.79 8.03 16.80
C THR A 266 -6.93 6.51 16.88
N TYR A 267 -6.34 5.77 15.93
CA TYR A 267 -6.39 4.32 15.84
C TYR A 267 -5.02 3.72 15.48
N GLN A 268 -4.90 2.41 15.56
CA GLN A 268 -3.68 1.72 15.14
C GLN A 268 -3.83 1.21 13.70
N ARG A 269 -2.87 1.55 12.83
CA ARG A 269 -2.86 1.09 11.44
C ARG A 269 -2.82 -0.44 11.33
N GLY A 270 -2.06 -1.10 12.21
CA GLY A 270 -1.86 -2.55 12.16
C GLY A 270 -1.22 -2.95 10.84
N PHE A 271 -1.84 -3.87 10.11
CA PHE A 271 -1.36 -4.31 8.80
C PHE A 271 -1.69 -3.33 7.65
N TYR A 272 -2.66 -2.44 7.84
CA TYR A 272 -2.90 -1.37 6.87
C TYR A 272 -1.65 -0.50 6.74
N THR A 273 -1.27 -0.17 5.51
CA THR A 273 -0.02 0.53 5.16
C THR A 273 1.27 -0.21 5.53
N GLY A 274 1.17 -1.47 5.96
CA GLY A 274 2.29 -2.38 5.97
C GLY A 274 2.62 -2.89 4.56
N ILE A 275 3.44 -3.94 4.48
CA ILE A 275 3.87 -4.52 3.21
C ILE A 275 3.49 -6.00 3.12
N MET A 276 3.24 -6.45 1.89
CA MET A 276 3.09 -7.86 1.54
C MET A 276 3.91 -8.18 0.31
N GLY A 277 4.39 -9.41 0.18
CA GLY A 277 5.16 -9.79 -1.00
C GLY A 277 5.44 -11.27 -1.10
N ILE A 278 5.91 -11.65 -2.28
CA ILE A 278 6.37 -12.99 -2.60
C ILE A 278 7.83 -12.90 -3.05
N TYR A 279 8.64 -13.74 -2.45
CA TYR A 279 10.01 -13.98 -2.89
C TYR A 279 10.08 -15.36 -3.53
N SER A 280 10.69 -15.45 -4.69
CA SER A 280 10.88 -16.72 -5.42
C SER A 280 12.06 -16.60 -6.38
N ASN A 281 12.94 -17.60 -6.39
CA ASN A 281 14.06 -17.71 -7.34
C ASN A 281 14.98 -16.46 -7.42
N GLY A 282 15.23 -15.82 -6.29
CA GLY A 282 16.06 -14.59 -6.24
C GLY A 282 15.31 -13.32 -6.64
N GLU A 283 14.03 -13.40 -6.95
CA GLU A 283 13.18 -12.28 -7.30
C GLU A 283 12.18 -11.94 -6.18
N LEU A 284 11.85 -10.69 -6.05
CA LEU A 284 10.87 -10.18 -5.10
C LEU A 284 9.80 -9.38 -5.85
N ASP A 285 8.54 -9.66 -5.56
CA ASP A 285 7.41 -8.80 -5.94
C ASP A 285 6.60 -8.44 -4.70
N SER A 286 6.49 -7.14 -4.40
CA SER A 286 5.87 -6.68 -3.16
C SER A 286 5.00 -5.45 -3.35
N ALA A 287 4.05 -5.29 -2.43
CA ALA A 287 3.06 -4.22 -2.44
C ALA A 287 2.93 -3.55 -1.07
N VAL A 288 2.55 -2.28 -1.08
CA VAL A 288 2.03 -1.59 0.10
C VAL A 288 0.57 -2.01 0.33
N MET A 289 0.19 -2.34 1.54
CA MET A 289 -1.19 -2.77 1.84
C MET A 289 -2.12 -1.57 1.99
N ILE A 290 -2.73 -1.16 0.88
CA ILE A 290 -3.80 -0.16 0.81
C ILE A 290 -5.05 -0.78 0.16
N ARG A 291 -6.17 -0.07 0.12
CA ARG A 291 -7.48 -0.65 -0.22
C ARG A 291 -7.77 -1.84 0.69
N PHE A 292 -7.91 -1.54 1.96
CA PHE A 292 -7.80 -2.50 3.05
C PHE A 292 -9.10 -2.55 3.85
N VAL A 293 -9.67 -3.74 3.98
CA VAL A 293 -10.88 -4.00 4.79
C VAL A 293 -10.51 -4.96 5.91
N GLU A 294 -10.70 -4.54 7.15
CA GLU A 294 -10.48 -5.35 8.35
C GLU A 294 -11.80 -5.77 8.96
N GLN A 295 -11.89 -7.03 9.37
CA GLN A 295 -13.03 -7.56 10.11
C GLN A 295 -12.62 -7.82 11.55
N THR A 296 -13.36 -7.22 12.48
CA THR A 296 -13.17 -7.37 13.92
C THR A 296 -14.48 -7.84 14.57
N ASP A 297 -14.45 -8.08 15.89
CA ASP A 297 -15.64 -8.32 16.72
C ASP A 297 -16.60 -7.10 16.76
N LYS A 298 -16.11 -5.89 16.45
CA LYS A 298 -16.90 -4.65 16.38
C LYS A 298 -17.53 -4.40 15.02
N GLY A 299 -17.21 -5.20 14.01
CA GLY A 299 -17.70 -5.03 12.66
C GLY A 299 -16.59 -4.96 11.62
N MET A 300 -16.96 -4.46 10.46
CA MET A 300 -16.06 -4.32 9.30
C MET A 300 -15.62 -2.86 9.14
N PHE A 301 -14.34 -2.66 8.89
CA PHE A 301 -13.74 -1.34 8.76
C PHE A 301 -12.90 -1.24 7.49
N PHE A 302 -13.14 -0.20 6.72
CA PHE A 302 -12.25 0.19 5.63
C PHE A 302 -11.23 1.20 6.14
N LYS A 303 -9.95 0.99 5.84
CA LYS A 303 -8.91 1.95 6.20
C LYS A 303 -8.48 2.73 4.96
N ALA A 304 -8.51 4.05 5.05
CA ALA A 304 -8.19 4.95 3.95
C ALA A 304 -7.41 6.15 4.42
N GLY A 305 -6.72 6.83 3.51
CA GLY A 305 -5.95 8.02 3.81
C GLY A 305 -5.50 8.78 2.58
N GLY A 306 -4.90 9.93 2.81
CA GLY A 306 -4.38 10.81 1.78
C GLY A 306 -3.13 11.56 2.21
N GLY A 307 -2.38 12.06 1.24
CA GLY A 307 -1.17 12.83 1.47
C GLY A 307 -1.47 14.29 1.80
N ILE A 308 -1.16 14.71 3.02
CA ILE A 308 -1.33 16.08 3.48
C ILE A 308 -0.05 16.87 3.23
N THR A 309 -0.21 18.06 2.68
CA THR A 309 0.85 19.05 2.46
C THR A 309 0.49 20.39 3.11
N SER A 310 1.41 21.36 3.07
CA SER A 310 1.13 22.73 3.54
C SER A 310 0.01 23.44 2.77
N GLN A 311 -0.39 22.95 1.59
CA GLN A 311 -1.44 23.51 0.76
C GLN A 311 -2.78 22.78 0.88
N SER A 312 -2.81 21.61 1.54
CA SER A 312 -4.02 20.80 1.70
C SER A 312 -5.14 21.55 2.45
N GLN A 313 -6.38 21.30 2.04
CA GLN A 313 -7.60 21.84 2.64
C GLN A 313 -8.38 20.69 3.29
N CYS A 314 -8.70 20.81 4.57
CA CYS A 314 -9.28 19.73 5.36
C CYS A 314 -10.50 19.08 4.70
N ILE A 315 -11.46 19.89 4.26
CA ILE A 315 -12.69 19.36 3.64
C ILE A 315 -12.41 18.55 2.37
N LYS A 316 -11.46 18.98 1.54
CA LYS A 316 -11.11 18.27 0.30
C LYS A 316 -10.43 16.95 0.59
N GLU A 317 -9.52 16.94 1.56
CA GLU A 317 -8.83 15.71 1.96
C GLU A 317 -9.79 14.70 2.62
N TYR A 318 -10.75 15.19 3.41
CA TYR A 318 -11.82 14.38 4.00
C TYR A 318 -12.70 13.74 2.91
N GLU A 319 -13.15 14.53 1.93
CA GLU A 319 -13.94 14.05 0.79
C GLU A 319 -13.16 13.03 -0.04
N GLU A 320 -11.85 13.28 -0.28
CA GLU A 320 -10.98 12.34 -1.01
C GLU A 320 -10.84 11.01 -0.28
N VAL A 321 -10.70 11.03 1.05
CA VAL A 321 -10.66 9.81 1.86
C VAL A 321 -11.94 9.01 1.69
N LEU A 322 -13.11 9.65 1.77
CA LEU A 322 -14.41 8.98 1.61
C LEU A 322 -14.59 8.40 0.19
N GLN A 323 -14.11 9.09 -0.85
CA GLN A 323 -14.14 8.59 -2.23
C GLN A 323 -13.30 7.33 -2.42
N LYS A 324 -12.28 7.10 -1.58
CA LYS A 324 -11.43 5.89 -1.61
C LYS A 324 -12.09 4.68 -0.93
N VAL A 325 -13.20 4.87 -0.21
CA VAL A 325 -13.89 3.80 0.53
C VAL A 325 -14.88 3.09 -0.41
N TYR A 326 -14.37 2.18 -1.22
CA TYR A 326 -15.19 1.39 -2.16
C TYR A 326 -14.60 -0.01 -2.36
N LEU A 327 -15.44 -0.94 -2.80
CA LEU A 327 -15.00 -2.27 -3.23
C LEU A 327 -14.82 -2.28 -4.76
N PRO A 328 -13.65 -2.71 -5.28
CA PRO A 328 -13.40 -2.79 -6.71
C PRO A 328 -14.01 -4.08 -7.30
N ILE A 329 -15.30 -4.30 -7.09
CA ILE A 329 -16.05 -5.44 -7.60
C ILE A 329 -16.75 -4.99 -8.89
N THR A 330 -16.53 -5.76 -9.98
CA THR A 330 -17.28 -5.57 -11.25
C THR A 330 -18.32 -6.66 -11.37
N LYS A 331 -19.57 -6.26 -11.63
CA LYS A 331 -20.65 -7.18 -12.04
C LYS A 331 -20.39 -7.72 -13.42
#